data_81b3e3fa8806e43eb3fa2b04fa20503f
#
_entry.id   81b3e3fa8806e43eb3fa2b04fa20503f
#
_cell.length_a   1.000
_cell.length_b   1.000
_cell.length_c   1.000
_cell.angle_alpha   90.00
_cell.angle_beta   90.00
_cell.angle_gamma   90.00
#
_symmetry.space_group_name_H-M   'P 1'
#
loop_
_entity.id
_entity.type
_entity.pdbx_description
1 polymer ?
#
loop_
_entity_poly.entity_id
_entity_poly.type
_entity_poly.pdbx_seq_one_letter_code
_entity_poly.pdbx_strand_id
1 'polypeptide(L)'
;MTTAWPAVSYDQWGATCDTLHAHAQVLGKLAVEMAPLEPELHHGALRLTARGWETAPLPARNGSGSLVIALDLHSHGAVVEHSDGHAERVPLTPDRPVADVTKEVLAAVTRLGGHVRINPVPQEVPWGVPLDEDREHARYDPAQVDEYFAAATQAALALTEFSAPYRGRSTPVNAWWGSFDLAVTLYSGAPAAPPGDGFITRNSSDAEQIVVGWWPGDARHPDAAFYAFAFPPTAGFADATLSPAAAHWDENLGEFILDWNDVRTAQDPRAAAVEFAHSAFRQGCLTCGWDADLLGSTEGNPPPVR
;
A
#
# COMPACT_ATOMS: atom_id res chain seq x y z
N MET A 1 -23.27 -2.82 12.34
CA MET A 1 -22.00 -3.59 12.19
C MET A 1 -21.69 -3.58 10.71
N THR A 2 -20.60 -2.96 10.31
CA THR A 2 -20.05 -3.06 8.95
C THR A 2 -19.79 -4.53 8.64
N THR A 3 -20.11 -4.98 7.42
CA THR A 3 -19.72 -6.33 6.97
C THR A 3 -18.20 -6.41 6.94
N ALA A 4 -17.61 -7.56 7.25
CA ALA A 4 -16.16 -7.73 7.23
C ALA A 4 -15.56 -7.48 5.82
N TRP A 5 -16.36 -7.67 4.76
CA TRP A 5 -16.01 -7.45 3.35
C TRP A 5 -17.01 -6.46 2.72
N PRO A 6 -16.91 -5.14 3.03
CA PRO A 6 -17.82 -4.13 2.49
C PRO A 6 -17.60 -3.92 0.99
N ALA A 7 -18.57 -3.31 0.32
CA ALA A 7 -18.37 -2.82 -1.03
C ALA A 7 -17.46 -1.58 -0.99
N VAL A 8 -16.54 -1.48 -1.95
CA VAL A 8 -15.70 -0.31 -2.16
C VAL A 8 -15.72 0.00 -3.65
N SER A 9 -16.21 1.20 -4.02
CA SER A 9 -16.23 1.66 -5.40
C SER A 9 -15.86 3.14 -5.45
N TYR A 10 -14.82 3.45 -6.21
CA TYR A 10 -14.30 4.82 -6.35
C TYR A 10 -15.37 5.81 -6.82
N ASP A 11 -16.31 5.39 -7.67
CA ASP A 11 -17.42 6.24 -8.10
C ASP A 11 -18.26 6.76 -6.93
N GLN A 12 -18.28 6.07 -5.80
CA GLN A 12 -19.07 6.44 -4.64
C GLN A 12 -18.27 7.20 -3.58
N TRP A 13 -16.98 6.92 -3.43
CA TRP A 13 -16.17 7.51 -2.37
C TRP A 13 -14.94 8.29 -2.87
N GLY A 14 -14.77 8.43 -4.19
CA GLY A 14 -13.56 8.99 -4.82
C GLY A 14 -13.09 10.30 -4.21
N ALA A 15 -13.98 11.24 -3.90
CA ALA A 15 -13.59 12.51 -3.28
C ALA A 15 -13.00 12.33 -1.86
N THR A 16 -13.50 11.36 -1.08
CA THR A 16 -12.91 10.99 0.22
C THR A 16 -11.62 10.21 0.02
N CYS A 17 -11.59 9.31 -0.98
CA CYS A 17 -10.40 8.54 -1.35
C CYS A 17 -9.22 9.46 -1.67
N ASP A 18 -9.42 10.42 -2.58
CA ASP A 18 -8.37 11.34 -3.02
C ASP A 18 -7.84 12.20 -1.85
N THR A 19 -8.75 12.67 -0.98
CA THR A 19 -8.35 13.41 0.22
C THR A 19 -7.52 12.54 1.18
N LEU A 20 -7.95 11.30 1.43
CA LEU A 20 -7.22 10.38 2.30
C LEU A 20 -5.89 9.96 1.68
N HIS A 21 -5.86 9.73 0.37
CA HIS A 21 -4.64 9.46 -0.39
C HIS A 21 -3.64 10.62 -0.30
N ALA A 22 -4.11 11.87 -0.46
CA ALA A 22 -3.26 13.04 -0.30
C ALA A 22 -2.64 13.12 1.11
N HIS A 23 -3.39 12.77 2.15
CA HIS A 23 -2.83 12.67 3.51
C HIS A 23 -1.80 11.54 3.63
N ALA A 24 -2.04 10.37 3.01
CA ALA A 24 -1.07 9.28 2.99
C ALA A 24 0.23 9.68 2.29
N GLN A 25 0.16 10.47 1.22
CA GLN A 25 1.35 11.01 0.55
C GLN A 25 2.21 11.88 1.48
N VAL A 26 1.60 12.66 2.36
CA VAL A 26 2.37 13.46 3.35
C VAL A 26 3.17 12.54 4.27
N LEU A 27 2.56 11.47 4.78
CA LEU A 27 3.24 10.51 5.65
C LEU A 27 4.39 9.79 4.93
N GLY A 28 4.13 9.30 3.72
CA GLY A 28 5.15 8.62 2.93
C GLY A 28 6.34 9.51 2.56
N LYS A 29 6.08 10.78 2.23
CA LYS A 29 7.14 11.75 1.96
C LYS A 29 7.98 12.06 3.21
N LEU A 30 7.37 12.08 4.40
CA LEU A 30 8.09 12.20 5.67
C LEU A 30 8.93 10.95 5.95
N ALA A 31 8.39 9.76 5.66
CA ALA A 31 9.15 8.51 5.76
C ALA A 31 10.37 8.50 4.83
N VAL A 32 10.20 8.87 3.57
CA VAL A 32 11.31 8.97 2.57
C VAL A 32 12.38 9.97 3.02
N GLU A 33 12.00 11.11 3.60
CA GLU A 33 12.97 12.15 4.03
C GLU A 33 13.70 11.78 5.33
N MET A 34 13.02 11.09 6.25
CA MET A 34 13.53 10.93 7.61
C MET A 34 14.14 9.56 7.89
N ALA A 35 13.68 8.51 7.22
CA ALA A 35 14.17 7.15 7.46
C ALA A 35 15.54 6.92 6.79
N PRO A 36 16.38 6.04 7.35
CA PRO A 36 17.56 5.55 6.64
C PRO A 36 17.18 4.88 5.32
N LEU A 37 17.98 5.11 4.28
CA LEU A 37 17.72 4.55 2.95
C LEU A 37 17.75 3.01 2.98
N GLU A 38 16.73 2.40 2.42
CA GLU A 38 16.65 0.96 2.19
C GLU A 38 16.46 0.67 0.69
N PRO A 39 16.96 -0.48 0.21
CA PRO A 39 16.70 -0.92 -1.16
C PRO A 39 15.19 -0.95 -1.48
N GLU A 40 14.86 -0.86 -2.75
CA GLU A 40 13.49 -0.88 -3.30
C GLU A 40 12.53 0.08 -2.59
N LEU A 41 13.04 1.21 -2.11
CA LEU A 41 12.28 2.28 -1.44
C LEU A 41 11.54 1.82 -0.16
N HIS A 42 11.95 0.72 0.47
CA HIS A 42 11.24 0.15 1.62
C HIS A 42 11.15 1.11 2.81
N HIS A 43 12.13 2.00 3.00
CA HIS A 43 12.12 3.03 4.04
C HIS A 43 10.96 4.03 3.88
N GLY A 44 10.44 4.19 2.66
CA GLY A 44 9.27 5.04 2.37
C GLY A 44 7.94 4.35 2.56
N ALA A 45 7.92 3.03 2.74
CA ALA A 45 6.69 2.27 2.89
C ALA A 45 5.98 2.59 4.21
N LEU A 46 4.65 2.64 4.17
CA LEU A 46 3.80 2.67 5.35
C LEU A 46 3.33 1.26 5.72
N ARG A 47 2.76 1.13 6.90
CA ARG A 47 2.16 -0.11 7.41
C ARG A 47 0.69 0.09 7.67
N LEU A 48 -0.12 -0.90 7.29
CA LEU A 48 -1.50 -0.98 7.78
C LEU A 48 -1.49 -1.66 9.14
N THR A 49 -1.96 -0.95 10.14
CA THR A 49 -2.07 -1.42 11.53
C THR A 49 -3.52 -1.43 11.99
N ALA A 50 -3.77 -1.85 13.23
CA ALA A 50 -5.11 -1.88 13.80
C ALA A 50 -5.76 -0.49 13.92
N ARG A 51 -5.02 0.61 13.74
CA ARG A 51 -5.57 1.97 13.78
C ARG A 51 -5.62 2.67 12.40
N GLY A 52 -4.87 2.17 11.41
CA GLY A 52 -4.77 2.79 10.09
C GLY A 52 -3.39 2.67 9.47
N TRP A 53 -2.97 3.68 8.74
CA TRP A 53 -1.67 3.72 8.07
C TRP A 53 -0.64 4.42 8.95
N GLU A 54 0.56 3.85 9.10
CA GLU A 54 1.62 4.48 9.89
C GLU A 54 3.01 4.25 9.31
N THR A 55 3.94 5.14 9.63
CA THR A 55 5.36 4.99 9.29
C THR A 55 6.02 3.94 10.19
N ALA A 56 7.13 3.38 9.75
CA ALA A 56 8.10 2.81 10.67
C ALA A 56 8.63 3.90 11.64
N PRO A 57 9.32 3.54 12.73
CA PRO A 57 9.96 4.53 13.60
C PRO A 57 10.99 5.36 12.83
N LEU A 58 10.78 6.68 12.79
CA LEU A 58 11.63 7.67 12.12
C LEU A 58 12.58 8.31 13.13
N PRO A 59 13.88 8.49 12.83
CA PRO A 59 14.80 9.13 13.76
C PRO A 59 14.40 10.57 14.10
N ALA A 60 14.34 10.91 15.38
CA ALA A 60 14.26 12.29 15.83
C ALA A 60 15.64 12.96 15.80
N ARG A 61 15.69 14.29 15.70
CA ARG A 61 16.95 15.04 15.66
C ARG A 61 17.76 14.82 16.92
N ASN A 62 19.10 14.87 16.74
CA ASN A 62 20.07 14.78 17.83
C ASN A 62 20.00 13.51 18.67
N GLY A 63 19.43 12.44 18.14
CA GLY A 63 19.31 11.16 18.85
C GLY A 63 18.35 11.21 20.05
N SER A 64 17.39 12.16 20.07
CA SER A 64 16.42 12.31 21.16
C SER A 64 15.36 11.20 21.23
N GLY A 65 15.34 10.30 20.27
CA GLY A 65 14.38 9.20 20.17
C GLY A 65 13.89 8.98 18.75
N SER A 66 12.68 8.49 18.60
CA SER A 66 12.04 8.25 17.32
C SER A 66 10.63 8.83 17.29
N LEU A 67 10.14 9.07 16.07
CA LEU A 67 8.77 9.47 15.78
C LEU A 67 8.05 8.36 15.03
N VAL A 68 6.75 8.20 15.26
CA VAL A 68 5.82 7.48 14.39
C VAL A 68 4.74 8.46 13.96
N ILE A 69 4.42 8.47 12.69
CA ILE A 69 3.37 9.32 12.12
C ILE A 69 2.30 8.39 11.56
N ALA A 70 1.06 8.57 11.98
CA ALA A 70 -0.04 7.70 11.62
C ALA A 70 -1.26 8.49 11.11
N LEU A 71 -2.00 7.89 10.19
CA LEU A 71 -3.40 8.20 9.93
C LEU A 71 -4.23 7.23 10.77
N ASP A 72 -4.75 7.72 11.90
CA ASP A 72 -5.66 6.97 12.76
C ASP A 72 -7.07 7.08 12.16
N LEU A 73 -7.48 6.01 11.47
CA LEU A 73 -8.73 5.95 10.72
C LEU A 73 -9.95 5.69 11.61
N HIS A 74 -9.76 5.22 12.84
CA HIS A 74 -10.85 5.09 13.81
C HIS A 74 -11.20 6.40 14.48
N SER A 75 -10.19 7.17 14.83
CA SER A 75 -10.39 8.45 15.50
C SER A 75 -10.31 9.63 14.52
N HIS A 76 -10.16 9.36 13.22
CA HIS A 76 -10.11 10.33 12.12
C HIS A 76 -9.12 11.47 12.39
N GLY A 77 -7.83 11.12 12.42
CA GLY A 77 -6.77 12.10 12.67
C GLY A 77 -5.41 11.64 12.23
N ALA A 78 -4.57 12.59 11.83
CA ALA A 78 -3.14 12.35 11.75
C ALA A 78 -2.54 12.51 13.14
N VAL A 79 -1.73 11.53 13.56
CA VAL A 79 -1.11 11.50 14.89
C VAL A 79 0.41 11.43 14.72
N VAL A 80 1.13 12.28 15.43
CA VAL A 80 2.58 12.26 15.53
C VAL A 80 2.95 11.90 16.95
N GLU A 81 3.64 10.79 17.12
CA GLU A 81 4.03 10.26 18.44
C GLU A 81 5.56 10.21 18.55
N HIS A 82 6.08 10.66 19.68
CA HIS A 82 7.49 10.54 20.01
C HIS A 82 7.72 9.44 21.04
N SER A 83 8.85 8.77 20.95
CA SER A 83 9.19 7.62 21.81
C SER A 83 9.36 7.96 23.31
N ASP A 84 9.33 9.24 23.68
CA ASP A 84 9.28 9.71 25.08
C ASP A 84 7.84 9.80 25.65
N GLY A 85 6.83 9.49 24.83
CA GLY A 85 5.42 9.52 25.20
C GLY A 85 4.67 10.80 24.84
N HIS A 86 5.34 11.81 24.27
CA HIS A 86 4.63 12.98 23.75
C HIS A 86 3.94 12.65 22.43
N ALA A 87 2.73 13.19 22.24
CA ALA A 87 1.96 13.02 21.02
C ALA A 87 1.21 14.29 20.65
N GLU A 88 1.06 14.53 19.37
CA GLU A 88 0.21 15.57 18.80
C GLU A 88 -0.77 14.97 17.80
N ARG A 89 -1.97 15.52 17.76
CA ARG A 89 -3.04 15.08 16.90
C ARG A 89 -3.58 16.21 16.04
N VAL A 90 -3.72 15.95 14.75
CA VAL A 90 -4.33 16.83 13.76
C VAL A 90 -5.63 16.19 13.30
N PRO A 91 -6.81 16.74 13.62
CA PRO A 91 -8.09 16.12 13.22
C PRO A 91 -8.28 16.10 11.70
N LEU A 92 -8.80 15.00 11.17
CA LEU A 92 -9.33 14.88 9.81
C LEU A 92 -10.85 15.05 9.88
N THR A 93 -11.33 16.18 9.39
CA THR A 93 -12.75 16.53 9.46
C THR A 93 -13.30 16.84 8.08
N PRO A 94 -14.61 16.68 7.86
CA PRO A 94 -15.24 17.12 6.62
C PRO A 94 -14.89 18.57 6.28
N ASP A 95 -14.73 18.84 4.98
CA ASP A 95 -14.46 20.17 4.41
C ASP A 95 -13.14 20.85 4.88
N ARG A 96 -12.22 20.07 5.43
CA ARG A 96 -10.89 20.55 5.81
C ARG A 96 -9.89 20.28 4.69
N PRO A 97 -9.30 21.35 4.06
CA PRO A 97 -8.36 21.17 2.96
C PRO A 97 -7.09 20.42 3.34
N VAL A 98 -6.58 19.64 2.41
CA VAL A 98 -5.29 18.91 2.54
C VAL A 98 -4.16 19.88 2.92
N ALA A 99 -4.14 21.11 2.35
CA ALA A 99 -3.13 22.12 2.68
C ALA A 99 -3.07 22.45 4.17
N ASP A 100 -4.22 22.57 4.83
CA ASP A 100 -4.28 22.96 6.24
C ASP A 100 -3.83 21.79 7.15
N VAL A 101 -4.25 20.56 6.84
CA VAL A 101 -3.80 19.35 7.54
C VAL A 101 -2.31 19.14 7.35
N THR A 102 -1.80 19.25 6.11
CA THR A 102 -0.37 19.12 5.80
C THR A 102 0.48 20.07 6.64
N LYS A 103 0.14 21.36 6.67
CA LYS A 103 0.88 22.36 7.45
C LYS A 103 0.90 22.03 8.95
N GLU A 104 -0.22 21.56 9.49
CA GLU A 104 -0.29 21.22 10.91
C GLU A 104 0.49 19.95 11.24
N VAL A 105 0.44 18.91 10.38
CA VAL A 105 1.25 17.69 10.53
C VAL A 105 2.75 18.02 10.49
N LEU A 106 3.20 18.82 9.51
CA LEU A 106 4.61 19.24 9.42
C LEU A 106 5.04 20.05 10.65
N ALA A 107 4.16 20.92 11.15
CA ALA A 107 4.42 21.68 12.37
C ALA A 107 4.51 20.78 13.62
N ALA A 108 3.62 19.78 13.75
CA ALA A 108 3.65 18.79 14.83
C ALA A 108 4.95 17.96 14.79
N VAL A 109 5.33 17.45 13.61
CA VAL A 109 6.60 16.74 13.43
C VAL A 109 7.79 17.60 13.85
N THR A 110 7.78 18.89 13.47
CA THR A 110 8.86 19.82 13.87
C THR A 110 8.92 20.05 15.37
N ARG A 111 7.78 20.24 16.04
CA ARG A 111 7.71 20.44 17.50
C ARG A 111 8.20 19.23 18.28
N LEU A 112 7.92 18.03 17.77
CA LEU A 112 8.36 16.77 18.36
C LEU A 112 9.77 16.33 17.91
N GLY A 113 10.55 17.22 17.30
CA GLY A 113 11.96 16.99 17.00
C GLY A 113 12.24 16.33 15.66
N GLY A 114 11.25 16.20 14.78
CA GLY A 114 11.46 15.69 13.44
C GLY A 114 12.11 16.68 12.48
N HIS A 115 12.50 16.19 11.31
CA HIS A 115 12.98 17.00 10.19
C HIS A 115 11.91 17.03 9.09
N VAL A 116 11.53 18.24 8.65
CA VAL A 116 10.47 18.41 7.65
C VAL A 116 11.00 19.17 6.43
N ARG A 117 11.52 18.44 5.47
CA ARG A 117 11.96 18.99 4.19
C ARG A 117 11.46 18.09 3.06
N ILE A 118 10.13 17.94 2.98
CA ILE A 118 9.50 17.13 1.94
C ILE A 118 9.36 17.93 0.63
N ASN A 119 9.38 17.20 -0.49
CA ASN A 119 8.85 17.72 -1.75
C ASN A 119 7.31 17.58 -1.72
N PRO A 120 6.53 18.69 -1.67
CA PRO A 120 5.08 18.62 -1.53
C PRO A 120 4.34 18.22 -2.82
N VAL A 121 5.03 18.13 -3.98
CA VAL A 121 4.39 17.74 -5.25
C VAL A 121 3.89 16.29 -5.16
N PRO A 122 2.59 16.03 -5.39
CA PRO A 122 2.03 14.67 -5.40
C PRO A 122 2.73 13.78 -6.40
N GLN A 123 2.73 12.46 -6.16
CA GLN A 123 3.34 11.47 -7.04
C GLN A 123 2.35 10.36 -7.41
N GLU A 124 2.48 9.81 -8.60
CA GLU A 124 1.65 8.73 -9.15
C GLU A 124 0.14 9.07 -9.27
N VAL A 125 -0.21 10.33 -9.17
CA VAL A 125 -1.57 10.86 -9.31
C VAL A 125 -1.61 12.00 -10.31
N PRO A 126 -2.76 12.28 -10.95
CA PRO A 126 -2.86 13.35 -11.93
C PRO A 126 -2.96 14.75 -11.31
N TRP A 127 -2.77 14.91 -10.00
CA TRP A 127 -2.91 16.18 -9.30
C TRP A 127 -1.64 17.03 -9.47
N GLY A 128 -1.81 18.30 -9.86
CA GLY A 128 -0.71 19.23 -10.08
C GLY A 128 -0.44 20.20 -8.92
N VAL A 129 -1.35 20.29 -7.93
CA VAL A 129 -1.24 21.22 -6.82
C VAL A 129 -0.37 20.61 -5.71
N PRO A 130 0.63 21.35 -5.18
CA PRO A 130 1.40 20.89 -4.03
C PRO A 130 0.52 20.64 -2.80
N LEU A 131 0.80 19.58 -2.02
CA LEU A 131 0.00 19.16 -0.87
C LEU A 131 -0.19 20.24 0.19
N ASP A 132 0.79 21.13 0.38
CA ASP A 132 0.74 22.26 1.30
C ASP A 132 -0.01 23.49 0.74
N GLU A 133 -0.43 23.43 -0.53
CA GLU A 133 -1.26 24.44 -1.20
C GLU A 133 -2.63 23.89 -1.63
N ASP A 134 -2.84 22.58 -1.52
CA ASP A 134 -4.02 21.90 -2.00
C ASP A 134 -5.27 22.23 -1.17
N ARG A 135 -6.17 22.96 -1.80
CA ARG A 135 -7.50 23.30 -1.28
C ARG A 135 -8.64 22.64 -2.03
N GLU A 136 -8.32 21.83 -3.04
CA GLU A 136 -9.31 21.11 -3.84
C GLU A 136 -9.74 19.82 -3.13
N HIS A 137 -8.77 19.10 -2.55
CA HIS A 137 -9.04 17.90 -1.78
C HIS A 137 -9.37 18.30 -0.33
N ALA A 138 -10.66 18.22 0.01
CA ALA A 138 -11.19 18.60 1.33
C ALA A 138 -12.34 17.67 1.80
N ARG A 139 -12.83 16.80 0.92
CA ARG A 139 -13.94 15.90 1.26
C ARG A 139 -13.42 14.74 2.09
N TYR A 140 -13.99 14.58 3.26
CA TYR A 140 -13.67 13.48 4.16
C TYR A 140 -14.94 12.97 4.83
N ASP A 141 -15.38 11.77 4.46
CA ASP A 141 -16.53 11.11 5.06
C ASP A 141 -16.04 9.97 5.97
N PRO A 142 -16.19 10.11 7.30
CA PRO A 142 -15.75 9.09 8.24
C PRO A 142 -16.34 7.70 7.98
N ALA A 143 -17.60 7.61 7.56
CA ALA A 143 -18.24 6.32 7.30
C ALA A 143 -17.63 5.60 6.09
N GLN A 144 -17.30 6.35 5.03
CA GLN A 144 -16.60 5.81 3.86
C GLN A 144 -15.18 5.36 4.22
N VAL A 145 -14.49 6.10 5.08
CA VAL A 145 -13.16 5.72 5.59
C VAL A 145 -13.23 4.45 6.42
N ASP A 146 -14.26 4.28 7.26
CA ASP A 146 -14.48 3.04 8.02
C ASP A 146 -14.70 1.83 7.11
N GLU A 147 -15.47 1.99 6.04
CA GLU A 147 -15.70 0.93 5.03
C GLU A 147 -14.42 0.58 4.29
N TYR A 148 -13.67 1.59 3.80
CA TYR A 148 -12.36 1.39 3.21
C TYR A 148 -11.42 0.64 4.14
N PHE A 149 -11.31 1.07 5.40
CA PHE A 149 -10.38 0.47 6.35
C PHE A 149 -10.73 -0.98 6.69
N ALA A 150 -12.04 -1.30 6.76
CA ALA A 150 -12.49 -2.68 6.92
C ALA A 150 -12.09 -3.55 5.71
N ALA A 151 -12.28 -3.07 4.48
CA ALA A 151 -11.86 -3.77 3.26
C ALA A 151 -10.34 -3.94 3.21
N ALA A 152 -9.58 -2.87 3.39
CA ALA A 152 -8.12 -2.87 3.40
C ALA A 152 -7.54 -3.84 4.44
N THR A 153 -8.17 -3.94 5.61
CA THR A 153 -7.78 -4.90 6.66
C THR A 153 -7.95 -6.34 6.19
N GLN A 154 -9.06 -6.68 5.53
CA GLN A 154 -9.26 -8.04 5.00
C GLN A 154 -8.27 -8.37 3.89
N ALA A 155 -8.03 -7.42 2.99
CA ALA A 155 -7.03 -7.57 1.93
C ALA A 155 -5.63 -7.80 2.51
N ALA A 156 -5.20 -6.99 3.47
CA ALA A 156 -3.90 -7.13 4.13
C ALA A 156 -3.75 -8.50 4.83
N LEU A 157 -4.81 -9.01 5.47
CA LEU A 157 -4.78 -10.32 6.10
C LEU A 157 -4.66 -11.46 5.08
N ALA A 158 -5.33 -11.36 3.92
CA ALA A 158 -5.20 -12.34 2.84
C ALA A 158 -3.78 -12.32 2.23
N LEU A 159 -3.23 -11.14 1.97
CA LEU A 159 -1.86 -10.97 1.47
C LEU A 159 -0.81 -11.49 2.47
N THR A 160 -1.04 -11.28 3.78
CA THR A 160 -0.18 -11.81 4.83
C THR A 160 -0.22 -13.33 4.87
N GLU A 161 -1.39 -13.96 4.77
CA GLU A 161 -1.56 -15.41 4.73
C GLU A 161 -0.84 -16.01 3.53
N PHE A 162 -1.02 -15.40 2.35
CA PHE A 162 -0.33 -15.79 1.12
C PHE A 162 1.20 -15.77 1.27
N SER A 163 1.75 -14.66 1.77
CA SER A 163 3.19 -14.44 1.76
C SER A 163 3.94 -15.09 2.93
N ALA A 164 3.25 -15.44 4.02
CA ALA A 164 3.86 -15.95 5.24
C ALA A 164 4.80 -17.17 5.06
N PRO A 165 4.49 -18.16 4.21
CA PRO A 165 5.37 -19.32 4.01
C PRO A 165 6.55 -19.04 3.07
N TYR A 166 6.63 -17.90 2.38
CA TYR A 166 7.69 -17.61 1.43
C TYR A 166 9.07 -17.54 2.10
N ARG A 167 10.05 -18.26 1.55
CA ARG A 167 11.40 -18.39 2.12
C ARG A 167 12.46 -17.49 1.48
N GLY A 168 12.13 -16.88 0.35
CA GLY A 168 12.98 -15.88 -0.28
C GLY A 168 12.91 -14.53 0.43
N ARG A 169 13.58 -13.52 -0.12
CA ARG A 169 13.42 -12.15 0.34
C ARG A 169 12.03 -11.63 -0.06
N SER A 170 11.32 -11.06 0.90
CA SER A 170 10.01 -10.44 0.66
C SER A 170 9.82 -9.21 1.53
N THR A 171 8.85 -8.37 1.15
CA THR A 171 8.34 -7.35 2.06
C THR A 171 7.30 -7.96 3.01
N PRO A 172 7.02 -7.36 4.15
CA PRO A 172 5.70 -7.46 4.74
C PRO A 172 4.66 -6.83 3.80
N VAL A 173 3.38 -6.94 4.13
CA VAL A 173 2.35 -6.16 3.41
C VAL A 173 2.59 -4.67 3.68
N ASN A 174 3.02 -3.95 2.66
CA ASN A 174 3.26 -2.52 2.70
C ASN A 174 2.01 -1.76 2.26
N ALA A 175 1.82 -0.56 2.81
CA ALA A 175 0.88 0.42 2.31
C ALA A 175 1.67 1.48 1.52
N TRP A 176 1.45 1.54 0.21
CA TRP A 176 2.20 2.42 -0.69
C TRP A 176 1.43 3.72 -0.92
N TRP A 177 2.02 4.81 -0.47
CA TRP A 177 1.39 6.13 -0.49
C TRP A 177 1.32 6.77 -1.89
N GLY A 178 2.15 6.34 -2.85
CA GLY A 178 2.14 6.85 -4.22
C GLY A 178 0.90 6.38 -4.98
N SER A 179 0.66 5.08 -4.96
CA SER A 179 -0.43 4.38 -5.65
C SER A 179 -1.67 4.15 -4.79
N PHE A 180 -1.58 4.38 -3.48
CA PHE A 180 -2.62 4.19 -2.47
C PHE A 180 -3.12 2.75 -2.38
N ASP A 181 -2.21 1.81 -2.44
CA ASP A 181 -2.47 0.38 -2.42
C ASP A 181 -1.77 -0.34 -1.26
N LEU A 182 -2.14 -1.59 -1.08
CA LEU A 182 -1.47 -2.55 -0.21
C LEU A 182 -0.79 -3.60 -1.07
N ALA A 183 0.48 -3.86 -0.85
CA ALA A 183 1.18 -4.89 -1.61
C ALA A 183 2.21 -5.66 -0.78
N VAL A 184 2.40 -6.90 -1.16
CA VAL A 184 3.55 -7.72 -0.81
C VAL A 184 4.39 -7.96 -2.06
N THR A 185 5.69 -7.79 -1.91
CA THR A 185 6.67 -8.04 -2.97
C THR A 185 7.53 -9.24 -2.60
N LEU A 186 7.63 -10.18 -3.53
CA LEU A 186 8.46 -11.37 -3.42
C LEU A 186 9.60 -11.24 -4.45
N TYR A 187 10.83 -11.54 -4.05
CA TYR A 187 12.02 -11.33 -4.87
C TYR A 187 12.70 -12.65 -5.23
N SER A 188 13.20 -12.77 -6.46
CA SER A 188 14.03 -13.92 -6.89
C SER A 188 15.45 -13.89 -6.29
N GLY A 189 15.91 -12.68 -5.93
CA GLY A 189 17.29 -12.42 -5.57
C GLY A 189 18.18 -11.94 -6.72
N ALA A 190 17.66 -11.90 -7.95
CA ALA A 190 18.37 -11.35 -9.10
C ALA A 190 18.13 -9.84 -9.25
N PRO A 191 19.12 -9.08 -9.74
CA PRO A 191 18.94 -7.67 -10.03
C PRO A 191 18.11 -7.46 -11.31
N ALA A 192 17.45 -6.32 -11.42
CA ALA A 192 16.76 -5.88 -12.63
C ALA A 192 17.11 -4.43 -12.93
N ALA A 193 16.95 -4.02 -14.19
CA ALA A 193 17.11 -2.61 -14.58
C ALA A 193 15.80 -1.88 -14.36
N PRO A 194 15.78 -0.74 -13.63
CA PRO A 194 14.57 0.06 -13.46
C PRO A 194 13.95 0.47 -14.80
N PRO A 195 12.61 0.46 -14.94
CA PRO A 195 11.93 0.72 -16.20
C PRO A 195 11.87 2.21 -16.58
N GLY A 196 12.38 3.10 -15.74
CA GLY A 196 12.36 4.55 -15.98
C GLY A 196 13.10 5.36 -14.92
N ASP A 197 13.21 6.68 -15.17
CA ASP A 197 13.97 7.62 -14.33
C ASP A 197 13.14 8.30 -13.23
N GLY A 198 11.85 8.02 -13.14
CA GLY A 198 10.96 8.54 -12.08
C GLY A 198 11.48 8.17 -10.69
N PHE A 199 11.28 9.05 -9.71
CA PHE A 199 11.84 8.83 -8.37
C PHE A 199 11.41 7.48 -7.77
N ILE A 200 10.11 7.17 -7.79
CA ILE A 200 9.59 5.90 -7.25
C ILE A 200 10.12 4.73 -8.10
N THR A 201 9.85 4.72 -9.38
CA THR A 201 10.20 3.64 -10.31
C THR A 201 11.68 3.28 -10.27
N ARG A 202 12.57 4.31 -10.30
CA ARG A 202 14.01 4.10 -10.26
C ARG A 202 14.50 3.46 -8.98
N ASN A 203 13.85 3.76 -7.84
CA ASN A 203 14.28 3.30 -6.53
C ASN A 203 13.53 2.06 -6.05
N SER A 204 12.38 1.69 -6.66
CA SER A 204 11.57 0.54 -6.24
C SER A 204 11.71 -0.69 -7.14
N SER A 205 12.30 -0.54 -8.33
CA SER A 205 12.25 -1.57 -9.38
C SER A 205 13.66 -1.93 -9.89
N ASP A 206 14.61 -2.17 -9.00
CA ASP A 206 15.99 -2.56 -9.32
C ASP A 206 16.28 -4.04 -9.06
N ALA A 207 15.26 -4.83 -8.72
CA ALA A 207 15.33 -6.27 -8.48
C ALA A 207 14.17 -7.01 -9.16
N GLU A 208 14.41 -8.26 -9.59
CA GLU A 208 13.34 -9.13 -10.08
C GLU A 208 12.34 -9.43 -8.97
N GLN A 209 11.07 -9.20 -9.27
CA GLN A 209 10.00 -9.28 -8.28
C GLN A 209 8.67 -9.75 -8.88
N ILE A 210 7.88 -10.40 -8.04
CA ILE A 210 6.46 -10.64 -8.26
C ILE A 210 5.72 -9.89 -7.16
N VAL A 211 4.82 -9.02 -7.57
CA VAL A 211 4.02 -8.19 -6.67
C VAL A 211 2.59 -8.69 -6.69
N VAL A 212 2.02 -8.84 -5.52
CA VAL A 212 0.58 -9.09 -5.34
C VAL A 212 0.05 -8.04 -4.37
N GLY A 213 -0.99 -7.35 -4.76
CA GLY A 213 -1.53 -6.25 -3.99
C GLY A 213 -3.05 -6.13 -4.07
N TRP A 214 -3.54 -5.10 -3.41
CA TRP A 214 -4.93 -4.67 -3.43
C TRP A 214 -4.99 -3.15 -3.39
N TRP A 215 -5.83 -2.54 -4.24
CA TRP A 215 -6.10 -1.10 -4.15
C TRP A 215 -7.60 -0.81 -4.21
N PRO A 216 -8.05 0.35 -3.68
CA PRO A 216 -9.47 0.67 -3.56
C PRO A 216 -10.12 1.16 -4.87
N GLY A 217 -9.43 1.07 -5.99
CA GLY A 217 -9.86 1.61 -7.28
C GLY A 217 -9.46 3.08 -7.48
N ASP A 218 -9.55 3.52 -8.71
CA ASP A 218 -9.34 4.90 -9.14
C ASP A 218 -10.20 5.21 -10.38
N ALA A 219 -9.99 6.36 -11.02
CA ALA A 219 -10.75 6.75 -12.21
C ALA A 219 -10.53 5.83 -13.44
N ARG A 220 -9.43 5.05 -13.47
CA ARG A 220 -9.12 4.11 -14.57
C ARG A 220 -9.82 2.77 -14.38
N HIS A 221 -9.97 2.35 -13.12
CA HIS A 221 -10.65 1.13 -12.71
C HIS A 221 -11.41 1.43 -11.40
N PRO A 222 -12.71 1.78 -11.49
CA PRO A 222 -13.45 2.30 -10.33
C PRO A 222 -13.73 1.30 -9.22
N ASP A 223 -13.72 0.02 -9.50
CA ASP A 223 -13.89 -1.01 -8.48
C ASP A 223 -12.57 -1.31 -7.77
N ALA A 224 -12.64 -1.54 -6.47
CA ALA A 224 -11.49 -2.07 -5.74
C ALA A 224 -11.13 -3.46 -6.29
N ALA A 225 -9.85 -3.80 -6.28
CA ALA A 225 -9.38 -5.07 -6.82
C ALA A 225 -8.10 -5.59 -6.16
N PHE A 226 -7.91 -6.90 -6.17
CA PHE A 226 -6.58 -7.49 -6.08
C PHE A 226 -5.91 -7.42 -7.45
N TYR A 227 -4.60 -7.22 -7.44
CA TYR A 227 -3.80 -7.18 -8.65
C TYR A 227 -2.51 -7.99 -8.49
N ALA A 228 -1.91 -8.38 -9.62
CA ALA A 228 -0.60 -9.04 -9.62
C ALA A 228 0.17 -8.75 -10.91
N PHE A 229 1.46 -8.49 -10.77
CA PHE A 229 2.39 -8.36 -11.89
C PHE A 229 3.75 -8.96 -11.58
N ALA A 230 4.52 -9.24 -12.63
CA ALA A 230 5.92 -9.65 -12.54
C ALA A 230 6.81 -8.54 -13.13
N PHE A 231 7.94 -8.27 -12.50
CA PHE A 231 8.93 -7.33 -12.99
C PHE A 231 10.33 -7.97 -13.00
N PRO A 232 11.11 -7.83 -14.09
CA PRO A 232 10.71 -7.28 -15.39
C PRO A 232 9.52 -8.07 -16.00
N PRO A 233 8.69 -7.42 -16.84
CA PRO A 233 7.59 -8.13 -17.48
C PRO A 233 8.14 -9.22 -18.41
N THR A 234 7.57 -10.43 -18.31
CA THR A 234 7.99 -11.58 -19.09
C THR A 234 6.92 -12.02 -20.08
N ALA A 235 7.35 -12.41 -21.27
CA ALA A 235 6.44 -13.01 -22.24
C ALA A 235 5.78 -14.27 -21.65
N GLY A 236 4.48 -14.38 -21.82
CA GLY A 236 3.67 -15.52 -21.34
C GLY A 236 3.05 -15.33 -19.95
N PHE A 237 3.47 -14.33 -19.15
CA PHE A 237 2.75 -14.05 -17.90
C PHE A 237 1.33 -13.53 -18.20
N ALA A 238 1.19 -12.59 -19.12
CA ALA A 238 -0.11 -12.06 -19.55
C ALA A 238 -1.04 -13.12 -20.17
N ASP A 239 -0.46 -14.18 -20.77
CA ASP A 239 -1.20 -15.28 -21.39
C ASP A 239 -1.61 -16.37 -20.38
N ALA A 240 -1.17 -16.27 -19.13
CA ALA A 240 -1.45 -17.28 -18.12
C ALA A 240 -2.94 -17.31 -17.73
N THR A 241 -3.41 -18.48 -17.34
CA THR A 241 -4.74 -18.64 -16.73
C THR A 241 -4.58 -18.70 -15.23
N LEU A 242 -5.21 -17.77 -14.52
CA LEU A 242 -5.19 -17.73 -13.05
C LEU A 242 -6.46 -18.32 -12.43
N SER A 243 -6.39 -18.58 -11.16
CA SER A 243 -7.52 -18.93 -10.30
C SER A 243 -7.73 -17.82 -9.26
N PRO A 244 -8.98 -17.57 -8.84
CA PRO A 244 -10.23 -18.14 -9.35
C PRO A 244 -10.54 -17.71 -10.79
N ALA A 245 -11.49 -18.35 -11.46
CA ALA A 245 -11.82 -18.11 -12.87
C ALA A 245 -12.26 -16.67 -13.22
N ALA A 246 -12.60 -15.85 -12.23
CA ALA A 246 -12.87 -14.43 -12.40
C ALA A 246 -11.61 -13.59 -12.63
N ALA A 247 -10.43 -14.11 -12.28
CA ALA A 247 -9.16 -13.40 -12.49
C ALA A 247 -8.88 -13.27 -14.00
N HIS A 248 -8.46 -12.08 -14.43
CA HIS A 248 -8.20 -11.78 -15.83
C HIS A 248 -7.04 -10.82 -15.99
N TRP A 249 -6.43 -10.80 -17.18
CA TRP A 249 -5.42 -9.82 -17.55
C TRP A 249 -6.08 -8.54 -18.03
N ASP A 250 -5.68 -7.40 -17.44
CA ASP A 250 -6.10 -6.08 -17.92
C ASP A 250 -4.98 -5.46 -18.77
N GLU A 251 -5.24 -5.31 -20.07
CA GLU A 251 -4.27 -4.77 -21.04
C GLU A 251 -3.91 -3.30 -20.79
N ASN A 252 -4.81 -2.52 -20.18
CA ASN A 252 -4.58 -1.10 -19.93
C ASN A 252 -3.71 -0.89 -18.69
N LEU A 253 -3.89 -1.73 -17.69
CA LEU A 253 -3.09 -1.71 -16.45
C LEU A 253 -1.78 -2.50 -16.61
N GLY A 254 -1.77 -3.51 -17.48
CA GLY A 254 -0.63 -4.41 -17.65
C GLY A 254 -0.46 -5.37 -16.48
N GLU A 255 -1.56 -5.77 -15.85
CA GLU A 255 -1.60 -6.55 -14.61
C GLU A 255 -2.75 -7.56 -14.64
N PHE A 256 -2.63 -8.64 -13.88
CA PHE A 256 -3.77 -9.48 -13.54
C PHE A 256 -4.63 -8.80 -12.49
N ILE A 257 -5.93 -8.87 -12.69
CA ILE A 257 -6.96 -8.27 -11.83
C ILE A 257 -7.92 -9.35 -11.34
N LEU A 258 -8.29 -9.26 -10.08
CA LEU A 258 -9.44 -9.96 -9.50
C LEU A 258 -10.29 -8.94 -8.77
N ASP A 259 -11.44 -8.61 -9.33
CA ASP A 259 -12.33 -7.59 -8.79
C ASP A 259 -12.76 -7.91 -7.36
N TRP A 260 -12.75 -6.88 -6.51
CA TRP A 260 -13.16 -7.00 -5.12
C TRP A 260 -14.60 -7.51 -4.97
N ASN A 261 -15.49 -7.16 -5.91
CA ASN A 261 -16.86 -7.62 -5.90
C ASN A 261 -16.97 -9.14 -6.10
N ASP A 262 -16.12 -9.74 -6.93
CA ASP A 262 -16.06 -11.19 -7.11
C ASP A 262 -15.53 -11.88 -5.84
N VAL A 263 -14.52 -11.29 -5.21
CA VAL A 263 -13.97 -11.80 -3.94
C VAL A 263 -14.99 -11.70 -2.83
N ARG A 264 -15.56 -10.50 -2.56
CA ARG A 264 -16.45 -10.28 -1.42
C ARG A 264 -17.75 -11.04 -1.46
N THR A 265 -18.18 -11.49 -2.64
CA THR A 265 -19.39 -12.28 -2.85
C THR A 265 -19.11 -13.78 -2.98
N ALA A 266 -17.85 -14.20 -2.99
CA ALA A 266 -17.49 -15.63 -2.98
C ALA A 266 -17.97 -16.34 -1.70
N GLN A 267 -18.09 -17.66 -1.76
CA GLN A 267 -18.47 -18.47 -0.59
C GLN A 267 -17.46 -18.30 0.56
N ASP A 268 -16.17 -18.21 0.23
CA ASP A 268 -15.07 -17.87 1.15
C ASP A 268 -14.21 -16.77 0.51
N PRO A 269 -14.49 -15.50 0.84
CA PRO A 269 -13.76 -14.37 0.25
C PRO A 269 -12.25 -14.42 0.50
N ARG A 270 -11.83 -14.85 1.69
CA ARG A 270 -10.41 -14.97 2.02
C ARG A 270 -9.73 -16.03 1.18
N ALA A 271 -10.33 -17.21 1.08
CA ALA A 271 -9.78 -18.27 0.27
C ALA A 271 -9.66 -17.87 -1.21
N ALA A 272 -10.66 -17.15 -1.76
CA ALA A 272 -10.60 -16.64 -3.13
C ALA A 272 -9.44 -15.67 -3.36
N ALA A 273 -9.21 -14.73 -2.42
CA ALA A 273 -8.08 -13.80 -2.50
C ALA A 273 -6.71 -14.50 -2.39
N VAL A 274 -6.59 -15.44 -1.47
CA VAL A 274 -5.35 -16.24 -1.28
C VAL A 274 -5.09 -17.13 -2.49
N GLU A 275 -6.13 -17.76 -3.08
CA GLU A 275 -6.03 -18.56 -4.30
C GLU A 275 -5.52 -17.72 -5.48
N PHE A 276 -6.04 -16.51 -5.67
CA PHE A 276 -5.54 -15.57 -6.67
C PHE A 276 -4.05 -15.29 -6.49
N ALA A 277 -3.66 -14.93 -5.27
CA ALA A 277 -2.28 -14.60 -4.96
C ALA A 277 -1.31 -15.77 -5.22
N HIS A 278 -1.67 -16.98 -4.80
CA HIS A 278 -0.87 -18.18 -5.08
C HIS A 278 -0.81 -18.51 -6.58
N SER A 279 -1.94 -18.39 -7.28
CA SER A 279 -2.00 -18.64 -8.72
C SER A 279 -1.12 -17.67 -9.50
N ALA A 280 -1.21 -16.36 -9.19
CA ALA A 280 -0.38 -15.33 -9.80
C ALA A 280 1.12 -15.55 -9.51
N PHE A 281 1.48 -15.81 -8.27
CA PHE A 281 2.87 -16.07 -7.89
C PHE A 281 3.43 -17.31 -8.61
N ARG A 282 2.67 -18.41 -8.65
CA ARG A 282 3.08 -19.63 -9.34
C ARG A 282 3.34 -19.40 -10.82
N GLN A 283 2.42 -18.71 -11.51
CA GLN A 283 2.57 -18.40 -12.94
C GLN A 283 3.73 -17.43 -13.17
N GLY A 284 3.91 -16.42 -12.31
CA GLY A 284 5.05 -15.53 -12.35
C GLY A 284 6.38 -16.27 -12.21
N CYS A 285 6.53 -17.15 -11.23
CA CYS A 285 7.74 -17.97 -11.06
C CYS A 285 8.03 -18.82 -12.29
N LEU A 286 7.02 -19.47 -12.86
CA LEU A 286 7.17 -20.32 -14.04
C LEU A 286 7.61 -19.54 -15.29
N THR A 287 6.99 -18.38 -15.52
CA THR A 287 7.29 -17.55 -16.69
C THR A 287 8.60 -16.78 -16.56
N CYS A 288 8.97 -16.36 -15.35
CA CYS A 288 10.24 -15.69 -15.06
C CYS A 288 11.40 -16.69 -14.86
N GLY A 289 11.12 -17.99 -14.79
CA GLY A 289 12.16 -19.01 -14.60
C GLY A 289 12.82 -18.97 -13.23
N TRP A 290 12.06 -18.62 -12.17
CA TRP A 290 12.59 -18.60 -10.81
C TRP A 290 12.92 -19.99 -10.29
N ASP A 291 13.80 -20.04 -9.29
CA ASP A 291 14.20 -21.29 -8.65
C ASP A 291 12.97 -22.09 -8.12
N ALA A 292 12.94 -23.37 -8.39
CA ALA A 292 11.86 -24.26 -7.96
C ALA A 292 11.67 -24.29 -6.43
N ASP A 293 12.75 -24.07 -5.66
CA ASP A 293 12.68 -24.00 -4.20
C ASP A 293 11.92 -22.75 -3.72
N LEU A 294 11.97 -21.66 -4.47
CA LEU A 294 11.18 -20.46 -4.20
C LEU A 294 9.71 -20.69 -4.52
N LEU A 295 9.42 -21.35 -5.64
CA LEU A 295 8.05 -21.71 -6.03
C LEU A 295 7.38 -22.59 -4.98
N GLY A 296 8.03 -23.66 -4.54
CA GLY A 296 7.50 -24.58 -3.53
C GLY A 296 7.35 -23.99 -2.15
N SER A 297 7.96 -22.84 -1.89
CA SER A 297 7.96 -22.24 -0.55
C SER A 297 6.62 -21.64 -0.11
N THR A 298 5.73 -21.31 -1.05
CA THR A 298 4.36 -20.82 -0.76
C THR A 298 3.33 -21.95 -0.73
N GLU A 299 3.67 -23.15 -1.21
CA GLU A 299 2.79 -24.32 -1.17
C GLU A 299 2.94 -25.05 0.17
N GLY A 300 2.32 -24.50 1.21
CA GLY A 300 2.02 -25.22 2.45
C GLY A 300 3.16 -26.01 3.11
N ASN A 301 4.11 -25.35 3.76
CA ASN A 301 4.80 -26.02 4.85
C ASN A 301 3.84 -26.17 6.03
N PRO A 302 3.74 -27.37 6.64
CA PRO A 302 3.00 -27.49 7.89
C PRO A 302 3.58 -26.49 8.90
N PRO A 303 2.74 -25.86 9.72
CA PRO A 303 3.23 -24.97 10.78
C PRO A 303 4.27 -25.72 11.62
N PRO A 304 5.31 -25.04 12.11
CA PRO A 304 6.27 -25.68 12.99
C PRO A 304 5.53 -26.29 14.16
N VAL A 305 5.82 -27.54 14.46
CA VAL A 305 5.27 -28.22 15.64
C VAL A 305 5.72 -27.40 16.86
N ARG A 306 4.75 -26.80 17.55
CA ARG A 306 5.00 -26.05 18.78
C ARG A 306 5.16 -27.00 19.95
#